data_0c11418e8057544e65b565225074ddd5
#
_entry.id   0c11418e8057544e65b565225074ddd5
#
_cell.length_a   1.000
_cell.length_b   1.000
_cell.length_c   1.000
_cell.angle_alpha   90.00
_cell.angle_beta   90.00
_cell.angle_gamma   90.00
#
_symmetry.space_group_name_H-M   'P 1'
#
loop_
_entity.id
_entity.type
_entity.pdbx_description
1 polymer ?
#
loop_
_entity_poly.entity_id
_entity_poly.type
_entity_poly.pdbx_seq_one_letter_code
_entity_poly.pdbx_strand_id
1 'polypeptide(L)'
;MHLADHPAAALVLGHGAGGGVGAPDLVAATNAALPLGISVSLVEQPYRVAGRRSPAPAGQLDAAWVAVLAQLRSGRLHGLPVITGGRSSGARVACRTAAEVGAVAVLCLAFPLHPPGRGDDPTKSRLPELDAVPVPTLVVQGQNDPFGMPPEGPRRTVVRVPGDHALRSTAAVGAAVGEWLGGWVGSL
;
A
#
# COMPACT_ATOMS: atom_id res chain seq x y z
N MET A 1 10.46 -10.15 -6.06
CA MET A 1 9.70 -10.92 -5.05
C MET A 1 10.66 -11.41 -3.99
N HIS A 2 10.31 -11.24 -2.74
CA HIS A 2 11.04 -11.70 -1.56
C HIS A 2 10.18 -12.78 -0.88
N LEU A 3 10.69 -13.99 -0.79
CA LEU A 3 9.94 -15.12 -0.24
C LEU A 3 10.36 -15.37 1.20
N ALA A 4 9.39 -15.59 2.08
CA ALA A 4 9.61 -16.19 3.39
C ALA A 4 9.70 -17.71 3.23
N ASP A 5 10.46 -18.38 4.09
CA ASP A 5 10.68 -19.84 4.00
C ASP A 5 9.37 -20.64 4.18
N HIS A 6 8.51 -20.22 5.12
CA HIS A 6 7.20 -20.80 5.40
C HIS A 6 6.16 -19.69 5.46
N PRO A 7 5.65 -19.19 4.29
CA PRO A 7 4.79 -18.02 4.28
C PRO A 7 3.41 -18.30 4.86
N ALA A 8 3.03 -17.56 5.90
CA ALA A 8 1.67 -17.53 6.44
C ALA A 8 0.75 -16.61 5.62
N ALA A 9 1.32 -15.62 4.93
CA ALA A 9 0.60 -14.65 4.11
C ALA A 9 1.51 -14.05 3.04
N ALA A 10 0.93 -13.23 2.16
CA ALA A 10 1.65 -12.44 1.19
C ALA A 10 1.27 -10.96 1.27
N LEU A 11 2.25 -10.09 1.10
CA LEU A 11 2.09 -8.64 0.97
C LEU A 11 2.47 -8.22 -0.46
N VAL A 12 1.52 -7.62 -1.18
CA VAL A 12 1.75 -7.13 -2.55
C VAL A 12 1.70 -5.61 -2.55
N LEU A 13 2.80 -4.96 -2.93
CA LEU A 13 2.97 -3.52 -2.84
C LEU A 13 3.21 -2.87 -4.20
N GLY A 14 2.44 -1.81 -4.51
CA GLY A 14 2.63 -0.93 -5.65
C GLY A 14 3.39 0.34 -5.29
N HIS A 15 4.21 0.85 -6.23
CA HIS A 15 4.96 2.09 -6.01
C HIS A 15 4.15 3.36 -6.35
N GLY A 16 4.66 4.52 -5.91
CA GLY A 16 4.10 5.84 -6.20
C GLY A 16 4.42 6.35 -7.61
N ALA A 17 3.71 7.41 -8.03
CA ALA A 17 3.78 7.96 -9.40
C ALA A 17 5.20 8.36 -9.84
N GLY A 18 5.98 9.02 -8.97
CA GLY A 18 7.33 9.50 -9.27
C GLY A 18 8.45 8.53 -8.87
N GLY A 19 8.10 7.34 -8.33
CA GLY A 19 9.06 6.40 -7.76
C GLY A 19 9.20 5.10 -8.54
N GLY A 20 9.75 4.10 -7.87
CA GLY A 20 9.89 2.72 -8.33
C GLY A 20 9.81 1.78 -7.15
N VAL A 21 9.96 0.50 -7.40
CA VAL A 21 9.87 -0.56 -6.38
C VAL A 21 10.97 -0.51 -5.32
N GLY A 22 12.08 0.22 -5.58
CA GLY A 22 13.16 0.44 -4.62
C GLY A 22 12.95 1.65 -3.71
N ALA A 23 11.73 2.23 -3.62
CA ALA A 23 11.46 3.34 -2.71
C ALA A 23 11.76 2.94 -1.25
N PRO A 24 12.42 3.81 -0.45
CA PRO A 24 12.89 3.44 0.89
C PRO A 24 11.80 2.95 1.84
N ASP A 25 10.61 3.52 1.75
CA ASP A 25 9.43 3.13 2.53
C ASP A 25 8.89 1.74 2.14
N LEU A 26 8.89 1.40 0.84
CA LEU A 26 8.55 0.05 0.37
C LEU A 26 9.58 -0.98 0.81
N VAL A 27 10.85 -0.62 0.81
CA VAL A 27 11.93 -1.49 1.33
C VAL A 27 11.78 -1.68 2.84
N ALA A 28 11.47 -0.62 3.60
CA ALA A 28 11.22 -0.71 5.04
C ALA A 28 10.03 -1.63 5.35
N ALA A 29 8.92 -1.50 4.62
CA ALA A 29 7.76 -2.38 4.76
C ALA A 29 8.09 -3.84 4.40
N THR A 30 8.90 -4.07 3.37
CA THR A 30 9.39 -5.40 2.97
C THR A 30 10.20 -6.04 4.09
N ASN A 31 11.18 -5.30 4.64
CA ASN A 31 12.05 -5.79 5.70
C ASN A 31 11.29 -6.05 7.02
N ALA A 32 10.20 -5.33 7.28
CA ALA A 32 9.34 -5.56 8.43
C ALA A 32 8.43 -6.80 8.25
N ALA A 33 8.00 -7.11 7.04
CA ALA A 33 7.08 -8.21 6.75
C ALA A 33 7.78 -9.59 6.73
N LEU A 34 8.98 -9.68 6.16
CA LEU A 34 9.69 -10.95 5.97
C LEU A 34 9.93 -11.74 7.25
N PRO A 35 10.42 -11.13 8.37
CA PRO A 35 10.62 -11.86 9.63
C PRO A 35 9.33 -12.41 10.25
N LEU A 36 8.16 -11.88 9.84
CA LEU A 36 6.83 -12.33 10.29
C LEU A 36 6.27 -13.48 9.44
N GLY A 37 7.07 -14.06 8.54
CA GLY A 37 6.61 -15.10 7.63
C GLY A 37 5.69 -14.57 6.52
N ILE A 38 5.80 -13.31 6.15
CA ILE A 38 5.00 -12.72 5.06
C ILE A 38 5.89 -12.54 3.83
N SER A 39 5.59 -13.29 2.76
CA SER A 39 6.25 -13.11 1.46
C SER A 39 5.86 -11.78 0.81
N VAL A 40 6.81 -11.07 0.20
CA VAL A 40 6.55 -9.75 -0.37
C VAL A 40 6.77 -9.72 -1.87
N SER A 41 5.78 -9.19 -2.61
CA SER A 41 5.86 -8.89 -4.04
C SER A 41 5.80 -7.39 -4.26
N LEU A 42 6.84 -6.82 -4.85
CA LEU A 42 6.86 -5.43 -5.28
C LEU A 42 6.47 -5.36 -6.76
N VAL A 43 5.40 -4.64 -7.07
CA VAL A 43 4.83 -4.56 -8.42
C VAL A 43 5.24 -3.24 -9.07
N GLU A 44 5.92 -3.33 -10.20
CA GLU A 44 6.23 -2.18 -11.02
C GLU A 44 5.02 -1.80 -11.87
N GLN A 45 4.64 -0.53 -11.84
CA GLN A 45 3.48 0.00 -12.55
C GLN A 45 3.68 -0.10 -14.08
N PRO A 46 2.63 -0.42 -14.86
CA PRO A 46 2.75 -0.72 -16.30
C PRO A 46 3.34 0.42 -17.12
N TYR A 47 3.06 1.68 -16.76
CA TYR A 47 3.65 2.82 -17.45
C TYR A 47 5.17 2.92 -17.24
N ARG A 48 5.69 2.46 -16.09
CA ARG A 48 7.14 2.41 -15.82
C ARG A 48 7.80 1.31 -16.60
N VAL A 49 7.19 0.13 -16.66
CA VAL A 49 7.64 -0.99 -17.51
C VAL A 49 7.71 -0.55 -18.98
N ALA A 50 6.77 0.28 -19.43
CA ALA A 50 6.76 0.87 -20.76
C ALA A 50 7.71 2.08 -20.93
N GLY A 51 8.59 2.37 -19.95
CA GLY A 51 9.56 3.47 -20.01
C GLY A 51 8.96 4.87 -19.85
N ARG A 52 7.67 4.99 -19.49
CA ARG A 52 6.99 6.28 -19.33
C ARG A 52 7.20 6.84 -17.93
N ARG A 53 7.25 8.17 -17.81
CA ARG A 53 7.40 8.87 -16.52
C ARG A 53 6.05 9.22 -15.88
N SER A 54 5.04 9.52 -16.69
CA SER A 54 3.71 9.93 -16.22
C SER A 54 2.83 8.72 -15.96
N PRO A 55 2.08 8.71 -14.84
CA PRO A 55 1.14 7.65 -14.55
C PRO A 55 0.05 7.52 -15.62
N ALA A 56 -0.40 6.30 -15.84
CA ALA A 56 -1.59 6.02 -16.63
C ALA A 56 -2.86 6.48 -15.87
N PRO A 57 -4.00 6.64 -16.56
CA PRO A 57 -5.28 6.87 -15.93
C PRO A 57 -5.62 5.81 -14.88
N ALA A 58 -6.38 6.19 -13.84
CA ALA A 58 -6.66 5.33 -12.68
C ALA A 58 -7.19 3.95 -13.09
N GLY A 59 -8.20 3.90 -13.97
CA GLY A 59 -8.79 2.62 -14.40
C GLY A 59 -7.80 1.68 -15.12
N GLN A 60 -6.79 2.21 -15.81
CA GLN A 60 -5.74 1.37 -16.42
C GLN A 60 -4.79 0.81 -15.34
N LEU A 61 -4.47 1.59 -14.31
CA LEU A 61 -3.66 1.13 -13.20
C LEU A 61 -4.39 0.06 -12.40
N ASP A 62 -5.67 0.24 -12.16
CA ASP A 62 -6.53 -0.69 -11.42
C ASP A 62 -6.65 -2.01 -12.18
N ALA A 63 -6.97 -1.98 -13.49
CA ALA A 63 -7.05 -3.18 -14.32
C ALA A 63 -5.74 -3.96 -14.38
N ALA A 64 -4.61 -3.25 -14.52
CA ALA A 64 -3.29 -3.90 -14.52
C ALA A 64 -2.97 -4.53 -13.15
N TRP A 65 -3.32 -3.86 -12.06
CA TRP A 65 -3.15 -4.37 -10.71
C TRP A 65 -3.96 -5.65 -10.48
N VAL A 66 -5.25 -5.64 -10.85
CA VAL A 66 -6.13 -6.82 -10.75
C VAL A 66 -5.54 -8.00 -11.54
N ALA A 67 -5.07 -7.77 -12.77
CA ALA A 67 -4.46 -8.81 -13.59
C ALA A 67 -3.18 -9.40 -12.94
N VAL A 68 -2.32 -8.54 -12.38
CA VAL A 68 -1.11 -8.98 -11.65
C VAL A 68 -1.48 -9.81 -10.43
N LEU A 69 -2.46 -9.37 -9.62
CA LEU A 69 -2.93 -10.12 -8.45
C LEU A 69 -3.50 -11.48 -8.84
N ALA A 70 -4.30 -11.55 -9.91
CA ALA A 70 -4.83 -12.81 -10.43
C ALA A 70 -3.70 -13.77 -10.81
N GLN A 71 -2.69 -13.29 -11.53
CA GLN A 71 -1.52 -14.08 -11.92
C GLN A 71 -0.70 -14.55 -10.71
N LEU A 72 -0.49 -13.71 -9.71
CA LEU A 72 0.24 -14.09 -8.50
C LEU A 72 -0.51 -15.14 -7.70
N ARG A 73 -1.83 -15.00 -7.57
CA ARG A 73 -2.70 -15.95 -6.84
C ARG A 73 -2.84 -17.31 -7.53
N SER A 74 -2.83 -17.34 -8.85
CA SER A 74 -2.84 -18.62 -9.60
C SER A 74 -1.47 -19.33 -9.56
N GLY A 75 -0.41 -18.63 -9.19
CA GLY A 75 0.96 -19.11 -9.15
C GLY A 75 1.59 -19.06 -7.76
N ARG A 76 2.56 -18.17 -7.58
CA ARG A 76 3.46 -18.13 -6.41
C ARG A 76 2.78 -17.80 -5.08
N LEU A 77 1.61 -17.19 -5.09
CA LEU A 77 0.84 -16.85 -3.89
C LEU A 77 -0.41 -17.73 -3.75
N HIS A 78 -0.44 -18.87 -4.44
CA HIS A 78 -1.57 -19.78 -4.37
C HIS A 78 -1.84 -20.23 -2.91
N GLY A 79 -3.11 -20.12 -2.49
CA GLY A 79 -3.55 -20.51 -1.16
C GLY A 79 -3.20 -19.53 -0.02
N LEU A 80 -2.39 -18.50 -0.28
CA LEU A 80 -2.03 -17.53 0.76
C LEU A 80 -3.06 -16.41 0.90
N PRO A 81 -3.39 -15.97 2.13
CA PRO A 81 -4.04 -14.69 2.35
C PRO A 81 -3.19 -13.56 1.78
N VAL A 82 -3.80 -12.64 1.03
CA VAL A 82 -3.07 -11.56 0.36
C VAL A 82 -3.45 -10.22 0.96
N ILE A 83 -2.46 -9.57 1.57
CA ILE A 83 -2.49 -8.17 1.97
C ILE A 83 -2.06 -7.35 0.75
N THR A 84 -2.85 -6.37 0.35
CA THR A 84 -2.47 -5.45 -0.73
C THR A 84 -2.05 -4.11 -0.18
N GLY A 85 -1.28 -3.35 -0.94
CA GLY A 85 -0.88 -2.03 -0.47
C GLY A 85 -0.01 -1.29 -1.47
N GLY A 86 0.59 -0.23 -0.98
CA GLY A 86 1.54 0.53 -1.77
C GLY A 86 1.78 1.92 -1.25
N ARG A 87 2.58 2.65 -2.01
CA ARG A 87 2.96 4.02 -1.71
C ARG A 87 2.20 5.00 -2.59
N SER A 88 1.63 6.06 -1.99
CA SER A 88 1.00 7.19 -2.71
C SER A 88 -0.02 6.71 -3.76
N SER A 89 0.28 6.84 -5.05
CA SER A 89 -0.57 6.33 -6.14
C SER A 89 -0.83 4.83 -6.02
N GLY A 90 0.17 4.03 -5.61
CA GLY A 90 0.02 2.59 -5.38
C GLY A 90 -0.94 2.27 -4.23
N ALA A 91 -0.93 3.07 -3.16
CA ALA A 91 -1.88 2.94 -2.06
C ALA A 91 -3.33 3.16 -2.53
N ARG A 92 -3.56 4.16 -3.39
CA ARG A 92 -4.88 4.42 -3.97
C ARG A 92 -5.38 3.26 -4.83
N VAL A 93 -4.49 2.69 -5.67
CA VAL A 93 -4.83 1.50 -6.47
C VAL A 93 -5.24 0.35 -5.56
N ALA A 94 -4.46 0.07 -4.51
CA ALA A 94 -4.77 -0.99 -3.56
C ALA A 94 -6.13 -0.78 -2.87
N CYS A 95 -6.45 0.46 -2.46
CA CYS A 95 -7.75 0.79 -1.85
C CYS A 95 -8.91 0.54 -2.81
N ARG A 96 -8.84 1.08 -4.04
CA ARG A 96 -9.95 0.97 -5.01
C ARG A 96 -10.23 -0.47 -5.45
N THR A 97 -9.20 -1.32 -5.46
CA THR A 97 -9.30 -2.69 -5.95
C THR A 97 -9.41 -3.74 -4.84
N ALA A 98 -9.33 -3.34 -3.56
CA ALA A 98 -9.26 -4.25 -2.42
C ALA A 98 -10.35 -5.33 -2.40
N ALA A 99 -11.61 -4.93 -2.64
CA ALA A 99 -12.75 -5.84 -2.69
C ALA A 99 -12.65 -6.79 -3.89
N GLU A 100 -12.34 -6.27 -5.08
CA GLU A 100 -12.27 -7.04 -6.33
C GLU A 100 -11.19 -8.12 -6.28
N VAL A 101 -9.99 -7.77 -5.74
CA VAL A 101 -8.91 -8.74 -5.62
C VAL A 101 -9.01 -9.64 -4.39
N GLY A 102 -10.05 -9.49 -3.57
CA GLY A 102 -10.24 -10.26 -2.34
C GLY A 102 -9.07 -10.07 -1.36
N ALA A 103 -8.61 -8.84 -1.18
CA ALA A 103 -7.59 -8.52 -0.20
C ALA A 103 -8.11 -8.81 1.22
N VAL A 104 -7.26 -9.35 2.09
CA VAL A 104 -7.61 -9.59 3.50
C VAL A 104 -7.27 -8.41 4.41
N ALA A 105 -6.38 -7.52 3.95
CA ALA A 105 -6.01 -6.27 4.60
C ALA A 105 -5.37 -5.32 3.58
N VAL A 106 -5.26 -4.02 3.91
CA VAL A 106 -4.62 -3.01 3.05
C VAL A 106 -3.57 -2.21 3.82
N LEU A 107 -2.40 -2.03 3.22
CA LEU A 107 -1.31 -1.18 3.72
C LEU A 107 -1.13 0.06 2.84
N CYS A 108 -1.36 1.24 3.37
CA CYS A 108 -1.15 2.51 2.71
C CYS A 108 0.07 3.24 3.28
N LEU A 109 1.07 3.48 2.43
CA LEU A 109 2.23 4.33 2.76
C LEU A 109 2.05 5.69 2.08
N ALA A 110 1.99 6.77 2.85
CA ALA A 110 1.73 8.13 2.39
C ALA A 110 0.50 8.22 1.47
N PHE A 111 -0.69 7.90 1.99
CA PHE A 111 -1.91 8.01 1.20
C PHE A 111 -2.20 9.48 0.87
N PRO A 112 -2.31 9.86 -0.43
CA PRO A 112 -2.53 11.24 -0.80
C PRO A 112 -4.01 11.60 -0.69
N LEU A 113 -4.44 12.08 0.48
CA LEU A 113 -5.85 12.40 0.79
C LEU A 113 -6.47 13.39 -0.20
N HIS A 114 -5.69 14.35 -0.68
CA HIS A 114 -6.08 15.31 -1.72
C HIS A 114 -4.86 15.68 -2.59
N PRO A 115 -5.03 16.33 -3.74
CA PRO A 115 -3.92 16.91 -4.48
C PRO A 115 -3.23 18.02 -3.66
N PRO A 116 -1.95 18.30 -3.89
CA PRO A 116 -1.24 19.37 -3.19
C PRO A 116 -1.97 20.71 -3.34
N GLY A 117 -2.09 21.47 -2.24
CA GLY A 117 -2.77 22.77 -2.22
C GLY A 117 -4.28 22.72 -2.46
N ARG A 118 -4.91 21.55 -2.30
CA ARG A 118 -6.36 21.36 -2.48
C ARG A 118 -7.05 20.79 -1.23
N GLY A 119 -6.44 20.95 -0.05
CA GLY A 119 -6.98 20.45 1.21
C GLY A 119 -8.34 21.05 1.59
N ASP A 120 -8.57 22.30 1.21
CA ASP A 120 -9.81 23.02 1.51
C ASP A 120 -10.96 22.72 0.53
N ASP A 121 -10.70 21.97 -0.55
CA ASP A 121 -11.70 21.59 -1.54
C ASP A 121 -12.18 20.15 -1.29
N PRO A 122 -13.35 19.97 -0.66
CA PRO A 122 -13.87 18.64 -0.34
C PRO A 122 -14.16 17.80 -1.60
N THR A 123 -14.39 18.44 -2.75
CA THR A 123 -14.63 17.74 -4.03
C THR A 123 -13.38 17.04 -4.56
N LYS A 124 -12.20 17.39 -4.05
CA LYS A 124 -10.90 16.79 -4.38
C LYS A 124 -10.45 15.75 -3.38
N SER A 125 -11.22 15.53 -2.31
CA SER A 125 -10.92 14.52 -1.31
C SER A 125 -10.95 13.11 -1.92
N ARG A 126 -9.97 12.31 -1.56
CA ARG A 126 -9.87 10.89 -1.90
C ARG A 126 -10.24 9.99 -0.71
N LEU A 127 -10.77 10.59 0.35
CA LEU A 127 -11.27 9.85 1.51
C LEU A 127 -12.27 8.75 1.13
N PRO A 128 -13.17 8.94 0.15
CA PRO A 128 -14.06 7.86 -0.29
C PRO A 128 -13.34 6.59 -0.77
N GLU A 129 -12.11 6.70 -1.31
CA GLU A 129 -11.33 5.51 -1.69
C GLU A 129 -10.90 4.70 -0.45
N LEU A 130 -10.57 5.37 0.66
CA LEU A 130 -10.26 4.72 1.95
C LEU A 130 -11.50 4.19 2.65
N ASP A 131 -12.60 4.93 2.62
CA ASP A 131 -13.85 4.56 3.29
C ASP A 131 -14.51 3.34 2.62
N ALA A 132 -14.27 3.13 1.34
CA ALA A 132 -14.77 1.99 0.59
C ALA A 132 -14.00 0.68 0.85
N VAL A 133 -12.85 0.72 1.53
CA VAL A 133 -12.06 -0.49 1.83
C VAL A 133 -12.79 -1.36 2.86
N PRO A 134 -13.16 -2.62 2.51
CA PRO A 134 -14.01 -3.45 3.38
C PRO A 134 -13.22 -4.20 4.46
N VAL A 135 -11.90 -4.10 4.47
CA VAL A 135 -10.98 -4.89 5.32
C VAL A 135 -10.12 -4.00 6.21
N PRO A 136 -9.46 -4.54 7.25
CA PRO A 136 -8.53 -3.77 8.07
C PRO A 136 -7.48 -3.04 7.23
N THR A 137 -7.25 -1.78 7.54
CA THR A 137 -6.35 -0.90 6.79
C THR A 137 -5.39 -0.19 7.73
N LEU A 138 -4.10 -0.27 7.43
CA LEU A 138 -3.09 0.59 8.04
C LEU A 138 -2.75 1.73 7.08
N VAL A 139 -2.74 2.95 7.58
CA VAL A 139 -2.17 4.12 6.90
C VAL A 139 -0.97 4.61 7.70
N VAL A 140 0.22 4.55 7.12
CA VAL A 140 1.43 5.19 7.66
C VAL A 140 1.63 6.51 6.94
N GLN A 141 1.51 7.62 7.66
CA GLN A 141 1.48 8.97 7.09
C GLN A 141 2.53 9.88 7.72
N GLY A 142 3.22 10.65 6.89
CA GLY A 142 4.13 11.70 7.38
C GLY A 142 3.37 12.81 8.10
N GLN A 143 3.87 13.26 9.25
CA GLN A 143 3.22 14.31 10.06
C GLN A 143 3.00 15.62 9.30
N ASN A 144 3.90 15.92 8.35
CA ASN A 144 3.89 17.14 7.53
C ASN A 144 3.58 16.82 6.06
N ASP A 145 2.81 15.77 5.79
CA ASP A 145 2.47 15.39 4.42
C ASP A 145 1.57 16.45 3.78
N PRO A 146 2.00 17.14 2.70
CA PRO A 146 1.22 18.18 2.04
C PRO A 146 -0.02 17.63 1.32
N PHE A 147 -0.14 16.31 1.16
CA PHE A 147 -1.31 15.67 0.59
C PHE A 147 -2.40 15.37 1.64
N GLY A 148 -2.19 15.80 2.89
CA GLY A 148 -3.13 15.71 3.99
C GLY A 148 -2.96 14.48 4.87
N MET A 149 -3.64 14.53 6.02
CA MET A 149 -3.65 13.47 7.03
C MET A 149 -5.01 12.77 7.00
N PRO A 150 -5.09 11.50 6.56
CA PRO A 150 -6.32 10.75 6.63
C PRO A 150 -6.83 10.62 8.07
N PRO A 151 -8.15 10.71 8.31
CA PRO A 151 -8.70 10.44 9.63
C PRO A 151 -8.66 8.93 9.93
N GLU A 152 -8.69 8.57 11.20
CA GLU A 152 -8.99 7.21 11.63
C GLU A 152 -10.41 6.79 11.22
N GLY A 153 -10.67 5.50 11.24
CA GLY A 153 -11.99 4.95 10.91
C GLY A 153 -12.20 3.57 11.53
N PRO A 154 -13.40 3.00 11.43
CA PRO A 154 -13.73 1.73 12.10
C PRO A 154 -12.80 0.55 11.77
N ARG A 155 -12.23 0.54 10.58
CA ARG A 155 -11.28 -0.46 10.08
C ARG A 155 -9.94 0.15 9.68
N ARG A 156 -9.72 1.44 9.98
CA ARG A 156 -8.55 2.18 9.56
C ARG A 156 -7.78 2.72 10.75
N THR A 157 -6.56 2.20 10.91
CA THR A 157 -5.56 2.72 11.84
C THR A 157 -4.65 3.69 11.10
N VAL A 158 -4.38 4.86 11.68
CA VAL A 158 -3.48 5.86 11.10
C VAL A 158 -2.28 6.06 12.02
N VAL A 159 -1.11 5.68 11.56
CA VAL A 159 0.14 5.88 12.29
C VAL A 159 0.89 7.07 11.69
N ARG A 160 1.13 8.10 12.53
CA ARG A 160 1.87 9.28 12.14
C ARG A 160 3.36 9.08 12.39
N VAL A 161 4.16 9.26 11.35
CA VAL A 161 5.63 9.16 11.46
C VAL A 161 6.29 10.51 11.16
N PRO A 162 7.51 10.76 11.66
CA PRO A 162 8.24 11.99 11.34
C PRO A 162 8.47 12.14 9.84
N GLY A 163 8.32 13.37 9.33
CA GLY A 163 8.59 13.71 7.94
C GLY A 163 7.35 14.07 7.12
N ASP A 164 7.52 14.04 5.82
CA ASP A 164 6.55 14.45 4.81
C ASP A 164 6.07 13.26 3.96
N HIS A 165 5.54 13.55 2.77
CA HIS A 165 5.07 12.54 1.81
C HIS A 165 6.15 11.54 1.38
N ALA A 166 7.43 11.86 1.54
CA ALA A 166 8.52 10.98 1.14
C ALA A 166 8.80 9.83 2.10
N LEU A 167 8.24 9.86 3.33
CA LEU A 167 8.40 8.84 4.38
C LEU A 167 9.87 8.40 4.57
N ARG A 168 10.78 9.38 4.68
CA ARG A 168 12.23 9.11 4.80
C ARG A 168 12.63 8.49 6.14
N SER A 169 11.77 8.57 7.15
CA SER A 169 11.95 7.94 8.47
C SER A 169 11.70 6.43 8.39
N THR A 170 12.53 5.71 7.63
CA THR A 170 12.33 4.29 7.30
C THR A 170 12.24 3.39 8.53
N ALA A 171 12.98 3.69 9.61
CA ALA A 171 12.88 2.97 10.87
C ALA A 171 11.48 3.09 11.50
N ALA A 172 10.90 4.30 11.52
CA ALA A 172 9.54 4.51 12.04
C ALA A 172 8.47 3.85 11.15
N VAL A 173 8.66 3.89 9.82
CA VAL A 173 7.79 3.17 8.87
C VAL A 173 7.85 1.67 9.12
N GLY A 174 9.05 1.10 9.22
CA GLY A 174 9.25 -0.33 9.46
C GLY A 174 8.64 -0.78 10.80
N ALA A 175 8.83 0.01 11.87
CA ALA A 175 8.23 -0.28 13.18
C ALA A 175 6.69 -0.30 13.12
N ALA A 176 6.07 0.73 12.54
CA ALA A 176 4.61 0.81 12.40
C ALA A 176 4.03 -0.36 11.57
N VAL A 177 4.67 -0.69 10.47
CA VAL A 177 4.26 -1.81 9.61
C VAL A 177 4.45 -3.15 10.32
N GLY A 178 5.61 -3.35 10.99
CA GLY A 178 5.92 -4.59 11.71
C GLY A 178 4.96 -4.85 12.85
N GLU A 179 4.64 -3.84 13.67
CA GLU A 179 3.69 -3.94 14.77
C GLU A 179 2.29 -4.33 14.25
N TRP A 180 1.80 -3.64 13.24
CA TRP A 180 0.47 -3.90 12.70
C TRP A 180 0.37 -5.28 12.03
N LEU A 181 1.36 -5.66 11.20
CA LEU A 181 1.39 -6.98 10.56
C LEU A 181 1.54 -8.10 11.59
N GLY A 182 2.34 -7.90 12.65
CA GLY A 182 2.51 -8.87 13.74
C GLY A 182 1.20 -9.14 14.47
N GLY A 183 0.44 -8.09 14.78
CA GLY A 183 -0.90 -8.22 15.36
C GLY A 183 -1.89 -8.93 14.43
N TRP A 184 -1.81 -8.67 13.12
CA TRP A 184 -2.65 -9.31 12.13
C TRP A 184 -2.32 -10.82 11.96
N VAL A 185 -1.03 -11.18 11.85
CA VAL A 185 -0.61 -12.61 11.76
C VAL A 185 -0.98 -13.37 13.03
N GLY A 186 -0.85 -12.75 14.20
CA GLY A 186 -1.23 -13.37 15.48
C GLY A 186 -2.72 -13.63 15.62
N SER A 187 -3.57 -13.12 14.71
CA SER A 187 -5.02 -13.31 14.67
C SER A 187 -5.48 -14.35 13.62
N LEU A 188 -4.55 -14.93 12.84
CA LEU A 188 -4.81 -16.02 11.88
C LEU A 188 -4.89 -17.36 12.61
#